data_d0e94abf3e655f9b63a76d472fdef46c
#
_entry.id   d0e94abf3e655f9b63a76d472fdef46c
#
_cell.length_a   1.000
_cell.length_b   1.000
_cell.length_c   1.000
_cell.angle_alpha   90.00
_cell.angle_beta   90.00
_cell.angle_gamma   90.00
#
_symmetry.space_group_name_H-M   'P 1'
#
loop_
_entity.id
_entity.type
_entity.pdbx_description
1 polymer ?
#
loop_
_entity_poly.entity_id
_entity_poly.type
_entity_poly.pdbx_seq_one_letter_code
_entity_poly.pdbx_strand_id
1 'polypeptide(L)'
;MSTPLVHPAPDVKTRLNLNPARWSVRVLAEIGVAIALAAVLGQLRLFQMPQGGSVSLELLPVIFIAIRGGVAPALFAGLAYGLLQLLLPGAFIYHPVQAALDYPLAFMALAAAGFVDVRGWRTLSLAVAMAVGARFVFHFLSGLVFFAEYAPAWQAPWLYSITYNLLFLVPEGLLTILLLLPLLKAYDAAFPGRRPGPRSV
;
A
#
# COMPACT_ATOMS: atom_id res chain seq x y z
N MET A 1 28.98 -20.23 13.49
CA MET A 1 28.73 -20.22 12.03
C MET A 1 27.24 -20.47 11.84
N SER A 2 26.41 -19.44 11.78
CA SER A 2 24.96 -19.55 11.63
C SER A 2 24.63 -19.56 10.13
N THR A 3 24.16 -20.71 9.65
CA THR A 3 23.63 -20.88 8.29
C THR A 3 22.52 -19.86 8.05
N PRO A 4 22.57 -19.01 7.02
CA PRO A 4 21.43 -18.15 6.68
C PRO A 4 20.29 -19.06 6.18
N LEU A 5 19.16 -19.03 6.86
CA LEU A 5 17.92 -19.64 6.40
C LEU A 5 17.41 -18.89 5.15
N VAL A 6 18.06 -19.16 4.02
CA VAL A 6 17.57 -18.70 2.71
C VAL A 6 16.48 -19.70 2.30
N HIS A 7 15.25 -19.43 2.72
CA HIS A 7 14.12 -20.07 2.06
C HIS A 7 13.93 -19.42 0.67
N PRO A 8 13.79 -20.23 -0.40
CA PRO A 8 13.54 -19.69 -1.73
C PRO A 8 12.29 -18.84 -1.71
N ALA A 9 12.33 -17.69 -2.40
CA ALA A 9 11.18 -16.84 -2.58
C ALA A 9 10.04 -17.67 -3.23
N PRO A 10 8.78 -17.48 -2.81
CA PRO A 10 7.66 -18.16 -3.43
C PRO A 10 7.64 -17.85 -4.93
N ASP A 11 7.38 -18.89 -5.75
CA ASP A 11 7.26 -18.78 -7.20
C ASP A 11 6.23 -17.68 -7.60
N VAL A 12 6.45 -17.06 -8.76
CA VAL A 12 5.58 -16.00 -9.31
C VAL A 12 4.12 -16.46 -9.38
N LYS A 13 3.86 -17.73 -9.75
CA LYS A 13 2.50 -18.32 -9.75
C LYS A 13 1.85 -18.30 -8.36
N THR A 14 2.63 -18.55 -7.33
CA THR A 14 2.17 -18.50 -5.93
C THR A 14 1.86 -17.09 -5.49
N ARG A 15 2.64 -16.10 -5.92
CA ARG A 15 2.43 -14.67 -5.62
C ARG A 15 1.18 -14.09 -6.31
N LEU A 16 0.79 -14.65 -7.45
CA LEU A 16 -0.33 -14.20 -8.29
C LEU A 16 -1.61 -15.05 -8.12
N ASN A 17 -1.67 -15.93 -7.13
CA ASN A 17 -2.87 -16.76 -6.92
C ASN A 17 -4.05 -15.90 -6.41
N LEU A 18 -4.86 -15.42 -7.35
CA LEU A 18 -6.03 -14.59 -7.11
C LEU A 18 -7.27 -15.35 -6.60
N ASN A 19 -7.19 -16.68 -6.39
CA ASN A 19 -8.33 -17.46 -5.92
C ASN A 19 -8.43 -17.45 -4.37
N PRO A 20 -9.34 -16.67 -3.77
CA PRO A 20 -9.48 -16.60 -2.32
C PRO A 20 -9.89 -17.93 -1.66
N ALA A 21 -10.56 -18.83 -2.40
CA ALA A 21 -10.94 -20.14 -1.89
C ALA A 21 -9.76 -21.05 -1.55
N ARG A 22 -8.55 -20.73 -2.05
CA ARG A 22 -7.29 -21.41 -1.74
C ARG A 22 -6.52 -20.75 -0.59
N TRP A 23 -7.00 -19.62 -0.08
CA TRP A 23 -6.34 -18.95 1.04
C TRP A 23 -6.75 -19.62 2.36
N SER A 24 -5.79 -19.76 3.26
CA SER A 24 -6.08 -20.24 4.60
C SER A 24 -6.88 -19.20 5.38
N VAL A 25 -7.68 -19.64 6.35
CA VAL A 25 -8.40 -18.75 7.29
C VAL A 25 -7.45 -17.72 7.92
N ARG A 26 -6.20 -18.12 8.13
CA ARG A 26 -5.16 -17.26 8.66
C ARG A 26 -4.84 -16.08 7.73
N VAL A 27 -4.67 -16.32 6.41
CA VAL A 27 -4.40 -15.25 5.43
C VAL A 27 -5.57 -14.27 5.42
N LEU A 28 -6.80 -14.77 5.47
CA LEU A 28 -7.99 -13.91 5.55
C LEU A 28 -8.03 -13.09 6.84
N ALA A 29 -7.65 -13.69 7.98
CA ALA A 29 -7.55 -12.97 9.25
C ALA A 29 -6.45 -11.90 9.21
N GLU A 30 -5.27 -12.20 8.65
CA GLU A 30 -4.18 -11.24 8.49
C GLU A 30 -4.60 -10.05 7.60
N ILE A 31 -5.34 -10.30 6.50
CA ILE A 31 -5.93 -9.26 5.65
C ILE A 31 -6.92 -8.41 6.45
N GLY A 32 -7.84 -9.03 7.19
CA GLY A 32 -8.82 -8.32 8.02
C GLY A 32 -8.18 -7.42 9.07
N VAL A 33 -7.15 -7.94 9.76
CA VAL A 33 -6.38 -7.15 10.75
C VAL A 33 -5.64 -5.99 10.07
N ALA A 34 -5.05 -6.22 8.89
CA ALA A 34 -4.35 -5.16 8.16
C ALA A 34 -5.31 -4.05 7.72
N ILE A 35 -6.52 -4.39 7.25
CA ILE A 35 -7.54 -3.41 6.89
C ILE A 35 -7.96 -2.59 8.11
N ALA A 36 -8.21 -3.24 9.24
CA ALA A 36 -8.59 -2.57 10.49
C ALA A 36 -7.48 -1.63 10.98
N LEU A 37 -6.22 -2.10 10.97
CA LEU A 37 -5.07 -1.27 11.32
C LEU A 37 -4.90 -0.09 10.36
N ALA A 38 -5.04 -0.30 9.05
CA ALA A 38 -4.97 0.78 8.07
C ALA A 38 -6.06 1.83 8.32
N ALA A 39 -7.29 1.40 8.66
CA ALA A 39 -8.38 2.30 8.98
C ALA A 39 -8.09 3.16 10.21
N VAL A 40 -7.54 2.56 11.28
CA VAL A 40 -7.17 3.31 12.49
C VAL A 40 -5.99 4.26 12.22
N LEU A 41 -4.93 3.76 11.58
CA LEU A 41 -3.73 4.53 11.27
C LEU A 41 -3.99 5.66 10.27
N GLY A 42 -4.92 5.46 9.33
CA GLY A 42 -5.37 6.49 8.39
C GLY A 42 -6.15 7.64 9.03
N GLN A 43 -6.71 7.46 10.24
CA GLN A 43 -7.31 8.56 11.00
C GLN A 43 -6.27 9.37 11.79
N LEU A 44 -5.08 8.80 12.02
CA LEU A 44 -3.96 9.48 12.69
C LEU A 44 -3.15 10.28 11.66
N ARG A 45 -3.74 11.37 11.18
CA ARG A 45 -3.14 12.21 10.15
C ARG A 45 -2.10 13.15 10.77
N LEU A 46 -0.83 12.97 10.39
CA LEU A 46 0.26 13.85 10.79
C LEU A 46 0.17 15.19 10.04
N PHE A 47 -0.30 15.15 8.82
CA PHE A 47 -0.53 16.32 7.97
C PHE A 47 -1.66 16.03 6.99
N GLN A 48 -2.49 17.03 6.68
CA GLN A 48 -3.60 16.92 5.73
C GLN A 48 -3.55 18.03 4.69
N MET A 49 -3.71 17.65 3.42
CA MET A 49 -3.79 18.56 2.28
C MET A 49 -5.22 19.07 2.09
N PRO A 50 -5.42 20.27 1.47
CA PRO A 50 -6.75 20.89 1.33
C PRO A 50 -7.77 20.07 0.51
N GLN A 51 -7.36 19.44 -0.58
CA GLN A 51 -8.22 18.65 -1.47
C GLN A 51 -8.14 17.12 -1.20
N GLY A 52 -8.00 16.72 0.02
CA GLY A 52 -7.71 15.31 0.40
C GLY A 52 -6.20 15.09 0.46
N GLY A 53 -5.72 13.88 0.39
CA GLY A 53 -4.32 13.56 0.61
C GLY A 53 -3.86 13.84 2.05
N SER A 54 -3.17 12.92 2.64
CA SER A 54 -2.66 13.09 4.00
C SER A 54 -1.39 12.28 4.19
N VAL A 55 -0.56 12.71 5.11
CA VAL A 55 0.56 11.91 5.61
C VAL A 55 0.09 11.14 6.82
N SER A 56 0.01 9.83 6.69
CA SER A 56 -0.43 8.91 7.74
C SER A 56 0.43 7.64 7.75
N LEU A 57 0.05 6.64 8.50
CA LEU A 57 0.70 5.33 8.51
C LEU A 57 -0.17 4.24 7.84
N GLU A 58 -1.19 4.63 7.10
CA GLU A 58 -2.16 3.70 6.50
C GLU A 58 -1.57 2.77 5.44
N LEU A 59 -0.48 3.18 4.76
CA LEU A 59 0.22 2.34 3.78
C LEU A 59 0.88 1.12 4.41
N LEU A 60 1.35 1.27 5.66
CA LEU A 60 2.18 0.28 6.35
C LEU A 60 1.52 -1.10 6.44
N PRO A 61 0.25 -1.26 6.89
CA PRO A 61 -0.39 -2.57 6.96
C PRO A 61 -0.62 -3.21 5.58
N VAL A 62 -0.98 -2.41 4.57
CA VAL A 62 -1.25 -2.93 3.22
C VAL A 62 0.05 -3.40 2.56
N ILE A 63 1.14 -2.61 2.66
CA ILE A 63 2.45 -2.98 2.13
C ILE A 63 3.04 -4.16 2.91
N PHE A 64 2.78 -4.27 4.23
CA PHE A 64 3.16 -5.44 5.01
C PHE A 64 2.53 -6.72 4.44
N ILE A 65 1.23 -6.71 4.12
CA ILE A 65 0.55 -7.84 3.46
C ILE A 65 1.16 -8.11 2.08
N ALA A 66 1.50 -7.07 1.30
CA ALA A 66 2.12 -7.24 -0.02
C ALA A 66 3.47 -7.97 0.07
N ILE A 67 4.32 -7.61 1.00
CA ILE A 67 5.65 -8.20 1.18
C ILE A 67 5.56 -9.63 1.71
N ARG A 68 4.64 -9.91 2.63
CA ARG A 68 4.53 -11.22 3.27
C ARG A 68 3.57 -12.16 2.55
N GLY A 69 2.40 -11.69 2.19
CA GLY A 69 1.33 -12.47 1.55
C GLY A 69 1.43 -12.53 0.03
N GLY A 70 2.18 -11.58 -0.57
CA GLY A 70 2.30 -11.44 -2.01
C GLY A 70 1.25 -10.49 -2.61
N VAL A 71 1.24 -10.41 -3.94
CA VAL A 71 0.45 -9.45 -4.71
C VAL A 71 -1.06 -9.66 -4.51
N ALA A 72 -1.53 -10.91 -4.61
CA ALA A 72 -2.96 -11.21 -4.59
C ALA A 72 -3.64 -10.85 -3.26
N PRO A 73 -3.15 -11.27 -2.07
CA PRO A 73 -3.69 -10.82 -0.79
C PRO A 73 -3.67 -9.30 -0.62
N ALA A 74 -2.60 -8.64 -1.12
CA ALA A 74 -2.49 -7.18 -1.03
C ALA A 74 -3.47 -6.45 -1.95
N LEU A 75 -3.77 -6.97 -3.14
CA LEU A 75 -4.82 -6.43 -4.01
C LEU A 75 -6.17 -6.43 -3.30
N PHE A 76 -6.52 -7.55 -2.63
CA PHE A 76 -7.76 -7.64 -1.86
C PHE A 76 -7.77 -6.71 -0.65
N ALA A 77 -6.67 -6.66 0.11
CA ALA A 77 -6.55 -5.76 1.24
C ALA A 77 -6.68 -4.28 0.80
N GLY A 78 -5.99 -3.91 -0.29
CA GLY A 78 -6.04 -2.56 -0.86
C GLY A 78 -7.43 -2.21 -1.39
N LEU A 79 -8.08 -3.13 -2.13
CA LEU A 79 -9.45 -2.92 -2.60
C LEU A 79 -10.40 -2.69 -1.43
N ALA A 80 -10.42 -3.61 -0.46
CA ALA A 80 -11.32 -3.53 0.68
C ALA A 80 -11.08 -2.30 1.53
N TYR A 81 -9.80 -1.95 1.79
CA TYR A 81 -9.46 -0.74 2.53
C TYR A 81 -9.82 0.53 1.75
N GLY A 82 -9.53 0.61 0.45
CA GLY A 82 -9.90 1.74 -0.39
C GLY A 82 -11.42 1.97 -0.48
N LEU A 83 -12.20 0.90 -0.53
CA LEU A 83 -13.67 0.99 -0.44
C LEU A 83 -14.12 1.44 0.95
N LEU A 84 -13.50 0.92 2.01
CA LEU A 84 -13.79 1.34 3.38
C LEU A 84 -13.48 2.82 3.59
N GLN A 85 -12.41 3.34 3.02
CA GLN A 85 -12.05 4.76 3.12
C GLN A 85 -13.14 5.71 2.60
N LEU A 86 -13.93 5.30 1.58
CA LEU A 86 -15.04 6.12 1.09
C LEU A 86 -16.14 6.32 2.15
N LEU A 87 -16.18 5.46 3.17
CA LEU A 87 -17.14 5.52 4.27
C LEU A 87 -16.56 6.17 5.54
N LEU A 88 -15.25 6.36 5.59
CA LEU A 88 -14.58 6.94 6.75
C LEU A 88 -14.56 8.48 6.69
N PRO A 89 -14.47 9.16 7.87
CA PRO A 89 -14.34 10.61 7.93
C PRO A 89 -13.12 11.12 7.17
N GLY A 90 -13.33 12.18 6.34
CA GLY A 90 -12.27 12.85 5.60
C GLY A 90 -12.03 12.32 4.19
N ALA A 91 -12.87 11.43 3.68
CA ALA A 91 -12.90 11.14 2.26
C ALA A 91 -13.33 12.39 1.48
N PHE A 92 -12.55 12.76 0.47
CA PHE A 92 -12.89 13.84 -0.45
C PHE A 92 -13.43 13.24 -1.74
N ILE A 93 -14.74 13.33 -1.95
CA ILE A 93 -15.45 12.75 -3.10
C ILE A 93 -16.01 13.88 -3.94
N TYR A 94 -15.40 14.11 -5.09
CA TYR A 94 -15.80 15.11 -6.08
C TYR A 94 -16.58 14.49 -7.25
N HIS A 95 -16.15 13.31 -7.69
CA HIS A 95 -16.72 12.56 -8.79
C HIS A 95 -16.53 11.04 -8.58
N PRO A 96 -17.46 10.16 -9.00
CA PRO A 96 -17.30 8.72 -8.81
C PRO A 96 -16.01 8.12 -9.41
N VAL A 97 -15.57 8.61 -10.57
CA VAL A 97 -14.32 8.17 -11.21
C VAL A 97 -13.11 8.65 -10.41
N GLN A 98 -13.12 9.90 -9.92
CA GLN A 98 -12.09 10.41 -9.00
C GLN A 98 -12.02 9.53 -7.75
N ALA A 99 -13.16 9.24 -7.12
CA ALA A 99 -13.20 8.41 -5.93
C ALA A 99 -12.63 7.01 -6.19
N ALA A 100 -12.92 6.41 -7.36
CA ALA A 100 -12.35 5.12 -7.75
C ALA A 100 -10.82 5.18 -7.93
N LEU A 101 -10.31 6.26 -8.55
CA LEU A 101 -8.87 6.45 -8.75
C LEU A 101 -8.13 6.68 -7.42
N ASP A 102 -8.67 7.54 -6.55
CA ASP A 102 -7.96 8.00 -5.34
C ASP A 102 -8.06 7.01 -4.18
N TYR A 103 -9.06 6.14 -4.16
CA TYR A 103 -9.26 5.19 -3.06
C TYR A 103 -9.03 3.74 -3.51
N PRO A 104 -9.98 2.98 -4.08
CA PRO A 104 -9.77 1.56 -4.30
C PRO A 104 -8.60 1.26 -5.25
N LEU A 105 -8.47 1.97 -6.37
CA LEU A 105 -7.39 1.70 -7.33
C LEU A 105 -6.02 2.11 -6.78
N ALA A 106 -5.92 3.27 -6.12
CA ALA A 106 -4.68 3.73 -5.50
C ALA A 106 -4.20 2.77 -4.41
N PHE A 107 -5.10 2.25 -3.56
CA PHE A 107 -4.72 1.27 -2.53
C PHE A 107 -4.43 -0.12 -3.08
N MET A 108 -5.14 -0.57 -4.12
CA MET A 108 -4.80 -1.80 -4.84
C MET A 108 -3.40 -1.74 -5.44
N ALA A 109 -2.97 -0.58 -5.93
CA ALA A 109 -1.65 -0.39 -6.52
C ALA A 109 -0.50 -0.65 -5.52
N LEU A 110 -0.73 -0.54 -4.22
CA LEU A 110 0.25 -0.88 -3.18
C LEU A 110 0.68 -2.35 -3.23
N ALA A 111 -0.10 -3.22 -3.85
CA ALA A 111 0.25 -4.60 -4.09
C ALA A 111 1.53 -4.77 -4.93
N ALA A 112 1.98 -3.73 -5.64
CA ALA A 112 3.24 -3.72 -6.39
C ALA A 112 4.47 -4.03 -5.50
N ALA A 113 4.42 -3.70 -4.20
CA ALA A 113 5.46 -4.11 -3.24
C ALA A 113 5.66 -5.64 -3.18
N GLY A 114 4.62 -6.42 -3.46
CA GLY A 114 4.65 -7.88 -3.42
C GLY A 114 5.49 -8.55 -4.52
N PHE A 115 5.90 -7.79 -5.54
CA PHE A 115 6.82 -8.31 -6.57
C PHE A 115 8.27 -8.35 -6.10
N VAL A 116 8.62 -7.61 -5.04
CA VAL A 116 9.99 -7.50 -4.54
C VAL A 116 10.24 -8.50 -3.41
N ASP A 117 11.36 -9.23 -3.48
CA ASP A 117 11.83 -10.07 -2.38
C ASP A 117 12.63 -9.22 -1.38
N VAL A 118 11.98 -8.85 -0.27
CA VAL A 118 12.54 -7.94 0.74
C VAL A 118 13.49 -8.71 1.66
N ARG A 119 14.79 -8.34 1.61
CA ARG A 119 15.87 -8.93 2.42
C ARG A 119 16.57 -7.90 3.33
N GLY A 120 16.32 -6.62 3.13
CA GLY A 120 16.95 -5.54 3.88
C GLY A 120 16.48 -4.17 3.39
N TRP A 121 17.14 -3.11 3.86
CA TRP A 121 16.73 -1.74 3.57
C TRP A 121 16.62 -1.41 2.07
N ARG A 122 17.59 -1.84 1.26
CA ARG A 122 17.62 -1.55 -0.19
C ARG A 122 16.42 -2.16 -0.91
N THR A 123 16.14 -3.43 -0.66
CA THR A 123 15.00 -4.13 -1.29
C THR A 123 13.67 -3.68 -0.72
N LEU A 124 13.62 -3.29 0.57
CA LEU A 124 12.44 -2.66 1.16
C LEU A 124 12.17 -1.30 0.52
N SER A 125 13.19 -0.44 0.38
CA SER A 125 13.02 0.86 -0.28
C SER A 125 12.54 0.70 -1.72
N LEU A 126 13.04 -0.29 -2.46
CA LEU A 126 12.54 -0.62 -3.80
C LEU A 126 11.07 -1.05 -3.77
N ALA A 127 10.68 -1.94 -2.84
CA ALA A 127 9.30 -2.41 -2.71
C ALA A 127 8.33 -1.26 -2.41
N VAL A 128 8.69 -0.39 -1.47
CA VAL A 128 7.88 0.78 -1.11
C VAL A 128 7.84 1.79 -2.25
N ALA A 129 8.98 2.04 -2.91
CA ALA A 129 9.03 2.95 -4.07
C ALA A 129 8.15 2.46 -5.23
N MET A 130 8.12 1.15 -5.51
CA MET A 130 7.22 0.57 -6.51
C MET A 130 5.76 0.73 -6.12
N ALA A 131 5.40 0.46 -4.85
CA ALA A 131 4.05 0.61 -4.34
C ALA A 131 3.57 2.06 -4.39
N VAL A 132 4.37 2.98 -3.85
CA VAL A 132 4.05 4.41 -3.84
C VAL A 132 4.04 5.00 -5.25
N GLY A 133 4.97 4.58 -6.11
CA GLY A 133 5.00 4.97 -7.52
C GLY A 133 3.76 4.50 -8.29
N ALA A 134 3.32 3.27 -8.07
CA ALA A 134 2.09 2.74 -8.68
C ALA A 134 0.85 3.50 -8.16
N ARG A 135 0.77 3.80 -6.86
CA ARG A 135 -0.29 4.62 -6.25
C ARG A 135 -0.26 6.04 -6.82
N PHE A 136 0.93 6.63 -6.97
CA PHE A 136 1.11 7.96 -7.54
C PHE A 136 0.48 8.09 -8.93
N VAL A 137 0.56 7.06 -9.79
CA VAL A 137 -0.04 7.10 -11.14
C VAL A 137 -1.55 7.36 -11.06
N PHE A 138 -2.27 6.69 -10.16
CA PHE A 138 -3.72 6.89 -10.00
C PHE A 138 -4.05 8.28 -9.45
N HIS A 139 -3.32 8.74 -8.44
CA HIS A 139 -3.48 10.09 -7.90
C HIS A 139 -3.10 11.18 -8.92
N PHE A 140 -2.04 10.96 -9.71
CA PHE A 140 -1.66 11.89 -10.79
C PHE A 140 -2.76 12.01 -11.84
N LEU A 141 -3.34 10.91 -12.30
CA LEU A 141 -4.44 10.90 -13.26
C LEU A 141 -5.68 11.58 -12.67
N SER A 142 -6.01 11.28 -11.43
CA SER A 142 -7.10 11.94 -10.71
C SER A 142 -6.87 13.45 -10.62
N GLY A 143 -5.68 13.87 -10.19
CA GLY A 143 -5.29 15.27 -10.08
C GLY A 143 -5.35 16.02 -11.40
N LEU A 144 -4.90 15.39 -12.48
CA LEU A 144 -4.89 15.98 -13.81
C LEU A 144 -6.30 16.21 -14.35
N VAL A 145 -7.22 15.26 -14.12
CA VAL A 145 -8.57 15.29 -14.70
C VAL A 145 -9.54 16.08 -13.83
N PHE A 146 -9.48 15.93 -12.51
CA PHE A 146 -10.52 16.46 -11.59
C PHE A 146 -10.09 17.64 -10.75
N PHE A 147 -8.78 17.90 -10.64
CA PHE A 147 -8.24 18.95 -9.78
C PHE A 147 -7.41 20.00 -10.53
N ALA A 148 -7.47 20.01 -11.86
CA ALA A 148 -6.74 20.95 -12.70
C ALA A 148 -7.09 22.43 -12.40
N GLU A 149 -8.32 22.71 -11.99
CA GLU A 149 -8.80 24.05 -11.65
C GLU A 149 -8.15 24.64 -10.39
N TYR A 150 -7.59 23.79 -9.51
CA TYR A 150 -6.87 24.24 -8.30
C TYR A 150 -5.41 24.62 -8.59
N ALA A 151 -4.93 24.40 -9.83
CA ALA A 151 -3.58 24.80 -10.21
C ALA A 151 -3.50 26.34 -10.24
N PRO A 152 -2.49 26.94 -9.58
CA PRO A 152 -2.25 28.38 -9.67
C PRO A 152 -2.02 28.80 -11.13
N ALA A 153 -2.40 30.03 -11.49
CA ALA A 153 -2.29 30.53 -12.88
C ALA A 153 -0.88 30.49 -13.48
N TRP A 154 0.15 30.44 -12.62
CA TRP A 154 1.56 30.35 -13.02
C TRP A 154 2.07 28.91 -13.17
N GLN A 155 1.25 27.88 -12.85
CA GLN A 155 1.67 26.47 -12.86
C GLN A 155 0.77 25.63 -13.77
N ALA A 156 1.38 24.84 -14.65
CA ALA A 156 0.62 23.94 -15.50
C ALA A 156 -0.08 22.84 -14.64
N PRO A 157 -1.32 22.43 -14.98
CA PRO A 157 -2.09 21.46 -14.19
C PRO A 157 -1.37 20.12 -13.93
N TRP A 158 -0.63 19.61 -14.92
CA TRP A 158 0.14 18.37 -14.73
C TRP A 158 1.27 18.53 -13.71
N LEU A 159 1.93 19.70 -13.67
CA LEU A 159 2.99 19.99 -12.71
C LEU A 159 2.38 20.17 -11.29
N TYR A 160 1.22 20.82 -11.22
CA TYR A 160 0.46 20.91 -9.97
C TYR A 160 0.12 19.52 -9.42
N SER A 161 -0.44 18.64 -10.26
CA SER A 161 -0.77 17.28 -9.84
C SER A 161 0.45 16.50 -9.36
N ILE A 162 1.61 16.62 -10.04
CA ILE A 162 2.86 16.00 -9.58
C ILE A 162 3.28 16.53 -8.21
N THR A 163 3.41 17.85 -8.09
CA THR A 163 3.92 18.46 -6.85
C THR A 163 3.00 18.21 -5.67
N TYR A 164 1.68 18.34 -5.88
CA TYR A 164 0.67 18.08 -4.86
C TYR A 164 0.76 16.64 -4.32
N ASN A 165 0.78 15.65 -5.20
CA ASN A 165 0.80 14.26 -4.79
C ASN A 165 2.13 13.84 -4.17
N LEU A 166 3.27 14.34 -4.64
CA LEU A 166 4.57 14.05 -4.05
C LEU A 166 4.70 14.62 -2.63
N LEU A 167 4.05 15.75 -2.32
CA LEU A 167 4.13 16.38 -1.00
C LEU A 167 3.61 15.49 0.13
N PHE A 168 2.66 14.59 -0.11
CA PHE A 168 2.20 13.65 0.91
C PHE A 168 2.70 12.21 0.69
N LEU A 169 2.79 11.75 -0.57
CA LEU A 169 3.21 10.37 -0.85
C LEU A 169 4.67 10.10 -0.49
N VAL A 170 5.57 11.08 -0.71
CA VAL A 170 6.99 10.90 -0.39
C VAL A 170 7.21 10.80 1.13
N PRO A 171 6.73 11.72 1.96
CA PRO A 171 6.82 11.57 3.42
C PRO A 171 6.19 10.28 3.94
N GLU A 172 5.02 9.91 3.43
CA GLU A 172 4.32 8.68 3.82
C GLU A 172 5.11 7.42 3.46
N GLY A 173 5.71 7.40 2.25
CA GLY A 173 6.60 6.33 1.82
C GLY A 173 7.86 6.22 2.68
N LEU A 174 8.49 7.34 3.04
CA LEU A 174 9.66 7.37 3.92
C LEU A 174 9.35 6.86 5.32
N LEU A 175 8.22 7.29 5.90
CA LEU A 175 7.73 6.78 7.19
C LEU A 175 7.47 5.27 7.12
N THR A 176 6.87 4.81 6.02
CA THR A 176 6.64 3.38 5.80
C THR A 176 7.95 2.59 5.75
N ILE A 177 8.97 3.07 5.03
CA ILE A 177 10.29 2.43 4.99
C ILE A 177 10.89 2.35 6.38
N LEU A 178 10.86 3.46 7.13
CA LEU A 178 11.47 3.55 8.45
C LEU A 178 10.85 2.56 9.45
N LEU A 179 9.54 2.43 9.44
CA LEU A 179 8.81 1.61 10.41
C LEU A 179 8.64 0.15 9.99
N LEU A 180 8.59 -0.13 8.68
CA LEU A 180 8.22 -1.44 8.19
C LEU A 180 9.34 -2.48 8.36
N LEU A 181 10.62 -2.11 8.19
CA LEU A 181 11.71 -3.09 8.35
C LEU A 181 11.85 -3.61 9.79
N PRO A 182 11.87 -2.76 10.82
CA PRO A 182 11.84 -3.25 12.21
C PRO A 182 10.62 -4.13 12.48
N LEU A 183 9.45 -3.74 11.97
CA LEU A 183 8.21 -4.52 12.12
C LEU A 183 8.32 -5.89 11.47
N LEU A 184 8.83 -5.98 10.24
CA LEU A 184 9.06 -7.26 9.55
C LEU A 184 10.02 -8.16 10.33
N LYS A 185 11.12 -7.61 10.84
CA LYS A 185 12.09 -8.36 11.67
C LYS A 185 11.47 -8.84 12.98
N ALA A 186 10.73 -7.98 13.68
CA ALA A 186 10.04 -8.33 14.92
C ALA A 186 8.99 -9.44 14.67
N TYR A 187 8.23 -9.33 13.59
CA TYR A 187 7.27 -10.37 13.22
C TYR A 187 7.97 -11.72 12.92
N ASP A 188 9.07 -11.71 12.16
CA ASP A 188 9.81 -12.94 11.82
C ASP A 188 10.44 -13.58 13.07
N ALA A 189 10.89 -12.77 14.03
CA ALA A 189 11.40 -13.26 15.32
C ALA A 189 10.29 -13.88 16.20
N ALA A 190 9.11 -13.23 16.22
CA ALA A 190 7.96 -13.71 17.00
C ALA A 190 7.32 -14.98 16.39
N PHE A 191 7.42 -15.15 15.07
CA PHE A 191 6.78 -16.23 14.33
C PHE A 191 7.75 -16.93 13.36
N PRO A 192 8.77 -17.62 13.85
CA PRO A 192 9.77 -18.27 13.02
C PRO A 192 9.13 -19.33 12.10
N GLY A 193 9.52 -19.31 10.82
CA GLY A 193 8.99 -20.24 9.79
C GLY A 193 7.61 -19.88 9.23
N ARG A 194 7.03 -18.76 9.63
CA ARG A 194 5.69 -18.34 9.23
C ARG A 194 5.74 -17.29 8.10
N ARG A 195 5.87 -17.73 6.86
CA ARG A 195 5.45 -16.91 5.71
C ARG A 195 4.01 -17.29 5.35
N PRO A 196 3.04 -16.36 5.33
CA PRO A 196 1.74 -16.61 4.72
C PRO A 196 1.95 -16.62 3.20
N GLY A 197 1.95 -17.81 2.64
CA GLY A 197 1.89 -18.04 1.21
C GLY A 197 0.76 -19.01 0.95
N PRO A 198 0.09 -18.98 -0.24
CA PRO A 198 -0.82 -20.05 -0.60
C PRO A 198 -0.05 -21.36 -0.53
N ARG A 199 -0.61 -22.36 0.16
CA ARG A 199 -0.05 -23.70 0.22
C ARG A 199 0.10 -24.21 -1.20
N SER A 200 1.34 -24.56 -1.61
CA SER A 200 1.54 -25.45 -2.75
C SER A 200 0.80 -26.75 -2.44
N VAL A 201 -0.20 -27.06 -3.22
CA VAL A 201 -0.82 -28.38 -3.32
C VAL A 201 0.05 -29.22 -4.22
#